data_0e87aef68a62dcb22b67dc8f58beb0ff
#
_entry.id   0e87aef68a62dcb22b67dc8f58beb0ff
#
_cell.length_a   1.000
_cell.length_b   1.000
_cell.length_c   1.000
_cell.angle_alpha   90.00
_cell.angle_beta   90.00
_cell.angle_gamma   90.00
#
_symmetry.space_group_name_H-M   'P 1'
#
loop_
_entity.id
_entity.type
_entity.pdbx_description
1 polymer ?
#
loop_
_entity_poly.entity_id
_entity_poly.type
_entity_poly.pdbx_seq_one_letter_code
_entity_poly.pdbx_strand_id
1 'polypeptide(L)'
;YFGAAAVAVYSVGSQIYTIYMTIGTAASSVFLPRVSELYCQNKDMSEISDLFIKVGRISFIVCGFVLSLFIVLGKDFIIIWAGKDYIDAFYIALIVMVPFTIDLIQNLGLTIMQVANVYLYRGYMYLAIALVNVVVTIILLKLMGIVGAAVSTAIAMVIGNGFCMNWYYSEKL
;
A
#
# COMPACT_ATOMS: atom_id res chain seq x y z
N TYR A 1 24.38 14.06 1.64
CA TYR A 1 24.33 13.00 2.63
C TYR A 1 23.43 13.46 3.77
N PHE A 2 22.35 12.74 4.04
CA PHE A 2 21.43 13.03 5.16
C PHE A 2 22.06 12.46 6.43
N GLY A 3 22.06 13.26 7.52
CA GLY A 3 22.60 12.82 8.81
C GLY A 3 21.80 11.65 9.41
N ALA A 4 22.40 10.93 10.37
CA ALA A 4 21.77 9.80 11.08
C ALA A 4 20.38 10.14 11.64
N ALA A 5 20.18 11.39 12.11
CA ALA A 5 18.90 11.86 12.62
C ALA A 5 17.77 11.80 11.57
N ALA A 6 18.04 12.20 10.33
CA ALA A 6 17.03 12.15 9.25
C ALA A 6 16.64 10.70 8.89
N VAL A 7 17.62 9.78 8.89
CA VAL A 7 17.37 8.35 8.68
C VAL A 7 16.52 7.78 9.84
N ALA A 8 16.76 8.20 11.08
CA ALA A 8 15.98 7.77 12.23
C ALA A 8 14.52 8.22 12.12
N VAL A 9 14.27 9.49 11.72
CA VAL A 9 12.91 10.00 11.48
C VAL A 9 12.19 9.19 10.40
N TYR A 10 12.87 8.89 9.28
CA TYR A 10 12.30 8.05 8.23
C TYR A 10 11.98 6.64 8.72
N SER A 11 12.86 6.05 9.55
CA SER A 11 12.64 4.72 10.12
C SER A 11 11.39 4.67 11.02
N VAL A 12 11.16 5.69 11.84
CA VAL A 12 9.93 5.82 12.65
C VAL A 12 8.70 5.89 11.73
N GLY A 13 8.71 6.73 10.71
CA GLY A 13 7.63 6.82 9.73
C GLY A 13 7.39 5.49 9.02
N SER A 14 8.46 4.78 8.65
CA SER A 14 8.35 3.49 7.95
C SER A 14 7.75 2.39 8.82
N GLN A 15 8.03 2.37 10.11
CA GLN A 15 7.41 1.43 11.05
C GLN A 15 5.89 1.63 11.10
N ILE A 16 5.44 2.89 11.15
CA ILE A 16 4.01 3.22 11.23
C ILE A 16 3.27 2.74 9.97
N TYR A 17 3.74 3.10 8.78
CA TYR A 17 3.05 2.64 7.57
C TYR A 17 3.19 1.12 7.34
N THR A 18 4.23 0.46 7.84
CA THR A 18 4.35 -1.00 7.79
C THR A 18 3.30 -1.68 8.68
N ILE A 19 3.04 -1.16 9.88
CA ILE A 19 1.96 -1.65 10.74
C ILE A 19 0.61 -1.46 10.04
N TYR A 20 0.38 -0.30 9.45
CA TYR A 20 -0.83 -0.03 8.67
C TYR A 20 -1.04 -1.04 7.53
N MET A 21 0.01 -1.31 6.75
CA MET A 21 -0.02 -2.34 5.70
C MET A 21 -0.35 -3.72 6.25
N THR A 22 0.24 -4.09 7.38
CA THR A 22 -0.01 -5.39 8.03
C THR A 22 -1.49 -5.55 8.40
N ILE A 23 -2.11 -4.50 8.95
CA ILE A 23 -3.54 -4.50 9.28
C ILE A 23 -4.38 -4.69 8.01
N GLY A 24 -4.10 -3.94 6.96
CA GLY A 24 -4.85 -4.03 5.70
C GLY A 24 -4.69 -5.38 4.98
N THR A 25 -3.48 -5.93 4.93
CA THR A 25 -3.23 -7.24 4.32
C THR A 25 -3.83 -8.37 5.13
N ALA A 26 -3.82 -8.30 6.47
CA ALA A 26 -4.46 -9.28 7.33
C ALA A 26 -5.98 -9.38 7.05
N ALA A 27 -6.64 -8.25 6.83
CA ALA A 27 -8.07 -8.22 6.50
C ALA A 27 -8.38 -8.99 5.20
N SER A 28 -7.51 -8.90 4.19
CA SER A 28 -7.70 -9.60 2.91
C SER A 28 -7.29 -11.07 2.96
N SER A 29 -6.27 -11.42 3.73
CA SER A 29 -5.71 -12.79 3.79
C SER A 29 -6.70 -13.83 4.35
N VAL A 30 -7.63 -13.41 5.18
CA VAL A 30 -8.71 -14.27 5.72
C VAL A 30 -9.56 -14.85 4.59
N PHE A 31 -9.68 -14.18 3.45
CA PHE A 31 -10.52 -14.59 2.33
C PHE A 31 -9.78 -15.44 1.29
N LEU A 32 -8.47 -15.66 1.43
CA LEU A 32 -7.66 -16.47 0.51
C LEU A 32 -8.22 -17.89 0.31
N PRO A 33 -8.60 -18.66 1.38
CA PRO A 33 -9.16 -19.99 1.19
C PRO A 33 -10.47 -19.98 0.40
N ARG A 34 -11.31 -18.96 0.62
CA ARG A 34 -12.60 -18.83 -0.06
C ARG A 34 -12.43 -18.52 -1.55
N VAL A 35 -11.47 -17.67 -1.91
CA VAL A 35 -11.13 -17.41 -3.32
C VAL A 35 -10.64 -18.68 -4.01
N SER A 36 -9.75 -19.43 -3.35
CA SER A 36 -9.22 -20.68 -3.90
C SER A 36 -10.33 -21.72 -4.11
N GLU A 37 -11.25 -21.84 -3.16
CA GLU A 37 -12.40 -22.73 -3.27
C GLU A 37 -13.30 -22.37 -4.46
N LEU A 38 -13.69 -21.11 -4.59
CA LEU A 38 -14.54 -20.65 -5.69
C LEU A 38 -13.87 -20.86 -7.06
N TYR A 39 -12.58 -20.61 -7.15
CA TYR A 39 -11.83 -20.82 -8.38
C TYR A 39 -11.74 -22.31 -8.77
N CYS A 40 -11.44 -23.20 -7.79
CA CYS A 40 -11.34 -24.64 -8.04
C CYS A 40 -12.69 -25.29 -8.40
N GLN A 41 -13.80 -24.72 -7.94
CA GLN A 41 -15.14 -25.22 -8.27
C GLN A 41 -15.63 -24.77 -9.66
N ASN A 42 -14.80 -24.08 -10.45
CA ASN A 42 -15.19 -23.48 -11.76
C ASN A 42 -16.50 -22.67 -11.66
N LYS A 43 -16.70 -21.97 -10.53
CA LYS A 43 -17.86 -21.11 -10.36
C LYS A 43 -17.76 -19.87 -11.25
N ASP A 44 -18.92 -19.29 -11.54
CA ASP A 44 -19.01 -18.10 -12.37
C ASP A 44 -18.11 -16.97 -11.87
N MET A 45 -17.43 -16.30 -12.78
CA MET A 45 -16.59 -15.13 -12.46
C MET A 45 -17.35 -14.03 -11.70
N SER A 46 -18.68 -14.00 -11.80
CA SER A 46 -19.55 -13.09 -11.03
C SER A 46 -19.43 -13.28 -9.52
N GLU A 47 -19.37 -14.52 -9.02
CA GLU A 47 -19.25 -14.80 -7.59
C GLU A 47 -17.88 -14.34 -7.04
N ILE A 48 -16.81 -14.48 -7.84
CA ILE A 48 -15.46 -14.02 -7.49
C ILE A 48 -15.42 -12.50 -7.47
N SER A 49 -16.07 -11.85 -8.44
CA SER A 49 -16.19 -10.39 -8.52
C SER A 49 -16.98 -9.81 -7.33
N ASP A 50 -18.08 -10.44 -6.96
CA ASP A 50 -18.87 -10.03 -5.78
C ASP A 50 -18.07 -10.16 -4.49
N LEU A 51 -17.28 -11.23 -4.35
CA LEU A 51 -16.38 -11.40 -3.21
C LEU A 51 -15.30 -10.31 -3.21
N PHE A 52 -14.70 -9.99 -4.36
CA PHE A 52 -13.71 -8.92 -4.50
C PHE A 52 -14.27 -7.57 -4.03
N ILE A 53 -15.47 -7.21 -4.49
CA ILE A 53 -16.13 -5.96 -4.10
C ILE A 53 -16.44 -5.96 -2.60
N LYS A 54 -16.95 -7.05 -2.06
CA LYS A 54 -17.29 -7.17 -0.62
C LYS A 54 -16.06 -7.03 0.26
N VAL A 55 -14.98 -7.73 -0.06
CA VAL A 55 -13.72 -7.67 0.71
C VAL A 55 -13.06 -6.29 0.55
N GLY A 56 -13.09 -5.72 -0.67
CA GLY A 56 -12.60 -4.36 -0.92
C GLY A 56 -13.32 -3.31 -0.06
N ARG A 57 -14.63 -3.41 0.10
CA ARG A 57 -15.41 -2.51 0.99
C ARG A 57 -15.02 -2.67 2.46
N ILE A 58 -14.83 -3.91 2.93
CA ILE A 58 -14.39 -4.17 4.31
C ILE A 58 -12.98 -3.59 4.52
N SER A 59 -12.07 -3.85 3.60
CA SER A 59 -10.70 -3.31 3.64
C SER A 59 -10.71 -1.77 3.64
N PHE A 60 -11.56 -1.14 2.82
CA PHE A 60 -11.72 0.31 2.80
C PHE A 60 -12.20 0.87 4.14
N ILE A 61 -13.18 0.23 4.78
CA ILE A 61 -13.70 0.68 6.08
C ILE A 61 -12.62 0.56 7.15
N VAL A 62 -11.93 -0.59 7.22
CA VAL A 62 -10.88 -0.83 8.22
C VAL A 62 -9.69 0.13 8.02
N CYS A 63 -9.16 0.18 6.79
CA CYS A 63 -8.02 1.04 6.47
C CYS A 63 -8.39 2.53 6.59
N GLY A 64 -9.58 2.92 6.13
CA GLY A 64 -10.07 4.28 6.24
C GLY A 64 -10.25 4.73 7.70
N PHE A 65 -10.73 3.84 8.56
CA PHE A 65 -10.84 4.11 10.00
C PHE A 65 -9.46 4.33 10.63
N VAL A 66 -8.50 3.42 10.38
CA VAL A 66 -7.14 3.54 10.91
C VAL A 66 -6.44 4.81 10.38
N LEU A 67 -6.60 5.11 9.08
CA LEU A 67 -6.04 6.32 8.48
C LEU A 67 -6.64 7.58 9.09
N SER A 68 -7.96 7.63 9.26
CA SER A 68 -8.64 8.76 9.89
C SER A 68 -8.18 8.98 11.33
N LEU A 69 -8.04 7.89 12.10
CA LEU A 69 -7.52 7.93 13.46
C LEU A 69 -6.08 8.46 13.50
N PHE A 70 -5.24 8.02 12.55
CA PHE A 70 -3.87 8.49 12.44
C PHE A 70 -3.77 9.96 12.03
N ILE A 71 -4.66 10.45 11.15
CA ILE A 71 -4.70 11.88 10.78
C ILE A 71 -4.99 12.74 12.02
N VAL A 72 -5.91 12.32 12.89
CA VAL A 72 -6.34 13.09 14.06
C VAL A 72 -5.34 12.98 15.20
N LEU A 73 -4.90 11.78 15.55
CA LEU A 73 -4.11 11.50 16.75
C LEU A 73 -2.63 11.18 16.47
N GLY A 74 -2.23 11.04 15.20
CA GLY A 74 -0.91 10.53 14.84
C GLY A 74 0.25 11.42 15.31
N LYS A 75 0.09 12.75 15.34
CA LYS A 75 1.12 13.66 15.86
C LYS A 75 1.33 13.45 17.35
N ASP A 76 0.26 13.40 18.14
CA ASP A 76 0.34 13.21 19.58
C ASP A 76 0.88 11.81 19.89
N PHE A 77 0.45 10.80 19.15
CA PHE A 77 0.99 9.45 19.24
C PHE A 77 2.51 9.41 19.02
N ILE A 78 3.02 10.06 17.97
CA ILE A 78 4.46 10.08 17.69
C ILE A 78 5.23 10.82 18.79
N ILE A 79 4.70 11.93 19.29
CA ILE A 79 5.34 12.70 20.38
C ILE A 79 5.45 11.85 21.64
N ILE A 80 4.42 11.07 21.98
CA ILE A 80 4.40 10.22 23.18
C ILE A 80 5.29 8.99 22.98
N TRP A 81 5.26 8.37 21.80
CA TRP A 81 5.94 7.11 21.54
C TRP A 81 7.42 7.27 21.16
N ALA A 82 7.74 8.19 20.26
CA ALA A 82 9.10 8.37 19.73
C ALA A 82 9.78 9.65 20.24
N GLY A 83 9.00 10.66 20.65
CA GLY A 83 9.51 11.95 21.11
C GLY A 83 9.28 13.08 20.11
N LYS A 84 9.44 14.33 20.59
CA LYS A 84 9.16 15.54 19.80
C LYS A 84 10.06 15.70 18.56
N ASP A 85 11.27 15.17 18.60
CA ASP A 85 12.25 15.26 17.52
C ASP A 85 11.84 14.44 16.28
N TYR A 86 10.87 13.53 16.44
CA TYR A 86 10.38 12.65 15.37
C TYR A 86 9.04 13.08 14.75
N ILE A 87 8.58 14.31 15.01
CA ILE A 87 7.27 14.78 14.53
C ILE A 87 7.13 14.74 13.00
N ASP A 88 8.24 14.90 12.26
CA ASP A 88 8.26 14.84 10.80
C ASP A 88 7.97 13.42 10.26
N ALA A 89 8.13 12.38 11.09
CA ALA A 89 7.73 11.02 10.75
C ALA A 89 6.22 10.90 10.47
N PHE A 90 5.40 11.79 11.06
CA PHE A 90 3.96 11.88 10.77
C PHE A 90 3.69 12.14 9.29
N TYR A 91 4.38 13.12 8.71
CA TYR A 91 4.20 13.47 7.30
C TYR A 91 4.70 12.37 6.38
N ILE A 92 5.84 11.74 6.72
CA ILE A 92 6.40 10.61 5.97
C ILE A 92 5.42 9.44 5.96
N ALA A 93 4.89 9.07 7.13
CA ALA A 93 3.90 7.99 7.24
C ALA A 93 2.63 8.32 6.46
N LEU A 94 2.07 9.51 6.61
CA LEU A 94 0.83 9.93 5.97
C LEU A 94 0.94 9.93 4.43
N ILE A 95 2.03 10.48 3.87
CA ILE A 95 2.28 10.53 2.42
C ILE A 95 2.27 9.12 1.82
N VAL A 96 2.77 8.11 2.55
CA VAL A 96 2.83 6.73 2.09
C VAL A 96 1.52 5.98 2.37
N MET A 97 0.86 6.21 3.52
CA MET A 97 -0.38 5.51 3.90
C MET A 97 -1.54 5.79 2.93
N VAL A 98 -1.67 7.03 2.45
CA VAL A 98 -2.77 7.41 1.54
C VAL A 98 -2.77 6.57 0.25
N PRO A 99 -1.70 6.51 -0.55
CA PRO A 99 -1.69 5.67 -1.74
C PRO A 99 -1.72 4.16 -1.42
N PHE A 100 -1.14 3.72 -0.28
CA PHE A 100 -1.26 2.34 0.17
C PHE A 100 -2.70 1.90 0.44
N THR A 101 -3.57 2.81 0.85
CA THR A 101 -4.99 2.51 1.05
C THR A 101 -5.60 1.93 -0.24
N ILE A 102 -5.25 2.47 -1.41
CA ILE A 102 -5.74 1.98 -2.71
C ILE A 102 -5.24 0.56 -2.96
N ASP A 103 -3.96 0.29 -2.72
CA ASP A 103 -3.38 -1.05 -2.87
C ASP A 103 -4.02 -2.07 -1.93
N LEU A 104 -4.25 -1.69 -0.67
CA LEU A 104 -4.87 -2.56 0.34
C LEU A 104 -6.33 -2.92 0.01
N ILE A 105 -7.09 -2.00 -0.58
CA ILE A 105 -8.47 -2.27 -1.05
C ILE A 105 -8.46 -3.30 -2.17
N GLN A 106 -7.47 -3.24 -3.07
CA GLN A 106 -7.31 -4.13 -4.22
C GLN A 106 -6.52 -5.40 -3.92
N ASN A 107 -6.08 -5.61 -2.68
CA ASN A 107 -5.16 -6.69 -2.31
C ASN A 107 -5.75 -8.10 -2.60
N LEU A 108 -7.08 -8.27 -2.55
CA LEU A 108 -7.72 -9.53 -2.93
C LEU A 108 -7.53 -9.85 -4.42
N GLY A 109 -7.41 -8.85 -5.29
CA GLY A 109 -7.08 -9.04 -6.71
C GLY A 109 -5.73 -9.74 -6.91
N LEU A 110 -4.74 -9.45 -6.05
CA LEU A 110 -3.48 -10.19 -6.03
C LEU A 110 -3.70 -11.67 -5.76
N THR A 111 -4.53 -11.99 -4.77
CA THR A 111 -4.88 -13.35 -4.42
C THR A 111 -5.55 -14.08 -5.60
N ILE A 112 -6.48 -13.44 -6.29
CA ILE A 112 -7.14 -13.98 -7.49
C ILE A 112 -6.11 -14.26 -8.58
N MET A 113 -5.19 -13.32 -8.86
CA MET A 113 -4.12 -13.52 -9.84
C MET A 113 -3.16 -14.67 -9.48
N GLN A 114 -2.89 -14.87 -8.18
CA GLN A 114 -2.06 -15.98 -7.69
C GLN A 114 -2.75 -17.32 -7.93
N VAL A 115 -4.02 -17.44 -7.60
CA VAL A 115 -4.81 -18.65 -7.81
C VAL A 115 -4.98 -18.96 -9.30
N ALA A 116 -5.19 -17.92 -10.13
CA ALA A 116 -5.28 -18.04 -11.59
C ALA A 116 -3.92 -18.28 -12.28
N ASN A 117 -2.80 -18.28 -11.54
CA ASN A 117 -1.43 -18.44 -12.07
C ASN A 117 -1.03 -17.38 -13.13
N VAL A 118 -1.58 -16.17 -13.05
CA VAL A 118 -1.30 -15.04 -13.98
C VAL A 118 -0.53 -13.89 -13.32
N TYR A 119 0.14 -14.14 -12.21
CA TYR A 119 0.84 -13.12 -11.43
C TYR A 119 2.15 -12.61 -12.05
N LEU A 120 2.67 -13.26 -13.09
CA LEU A 120 3.93 -12.86 -13.76
C LEU A 120 3.87 -11.43 -14.32
N TYR A 121 2.72 -11.03 -14.86
CA TYR A 121 2.51 -9.65 -15.35
C TYR A 121 2.78 -8.62 -14.25
N ARG A 122 2.24 -8.87 -13.04
CA ARG A 122 2.49 -8.02 -11.88
C ARG A 122 3.97 -7.96 -11.52
N GLY A 123 4.68 -9.09 -11.59
CA GLY A 123 6.12 -9.15 -11.32
C GLY A 123 6.93 -8.23 -12.24
N TYR A 124 6.70 -8.30 -13.55
CA TYR A 124 7.36 -7.43 -14.53
C TYR A 124 7.01 -5.95 -14.33
N MET A 125 5.76 -5.67 -14.04
CA MET A 125 5.30 -4.31 -13.81
C MET A 125 5.93 -3.70 -12.56
N TYR A 126 5.99 -4.44 -11.44
CA TYR A 126 6.65 -3.97 -10.23
C TYR A 126 8.16 -3.78 -10.42
N LEU A 127 8.82 -4.63 -11.22
CA LEU A 127 10.22 -4.44 -11.56
C LEU A 127 10.44 -3.12 -12.31
N ALA A 128 9.62 -2.84 -13.32
CA ALA A 128 9.69 -1.60 -14.07
C ALA A 128 9.44 -0.36 -13.18
N ILE A 129 8.41 -0.42 -12.33
CA ILE A 129 8.09 0.66 -11.39
C ILE A 129 9.21 0.86 -10.37
N ALA A 130 9.83 -0.22 -9.87
CA ALA A 130 10.94 -0.14 -8.93
C ALA A 130 12.16 0.57 -9.56
N LEU A 131 12.50 0.27 -10.82
CA LEU A 131 13.57 0.95 -11.54
C LEU A 131 13.30 2.44 -11.71
N VAL A 132 12.08 2.81 -12.12
CA VAL A 132 11.66 4.20 -12.24
C VAL A 132 11.67 4.89 -10.87
N ASN A 133 11.19 4.21 -9.83
CA ASN A 133 11.17 4.75 -8.48
C ASN A 133 12.56 5.09 -7.95
N VAL A 134 13.58 4.27 -8.23
CA VAL A 134 14.97 4.56 -7.83
C VAL A 134 15.43 5.90 -8.44
N VAL A 135 15.18 6.12 -9.74
CA VAL A 135 15.56 7.36 -10.42
C VAL A 135 14.81 8.56 -9.84
N VAL A 136 13.50 8.43 -9.68
CA VAL A 136 12.64 9.49 -9.10
C VAL A 136 13.06 9.80 -7.66
N THR A 137 13.38 8.77 -6.86
CA THR A 137 13.85 8.94 -5.47
C THR A 137 15.14 9.75 -5.42
N ILE A 138 16.13 9.46 -6.29
CA ILE A 138 17.39 10.21 -6.32
C ILE A 138 17.16 11.69 -6.63
N ILE A 139 16.24 11.99 -7.55
CA ILE A 139 15.90 13.36 -7.92
C ILE A 139 15.18 14.07 -6.78
N LEU A 140 14.15 13.44 -6.21
CA LEU A 140 13.33 14.05 -5.15
C LEU A 140 14.08 14.18 -3.82
N LEU A 141 15.02 13.27 -3.51
CA LEU A 141 15.91 13.42 -2.37
C LEU A 141 16.76 14.69 -2.45
N LYS A 142 17.22 15.06 -3.66
CA LYS A 142 17.99 16.28 -3.85
C LYS A 142 17.13 17.56 -3.73
N LEU A 143 15.85 17.49 -4.09
CA LEU A 143 14.93 18.63 -4.11
C LEU A 143 14.23 18.86 -2.77
N MET A 144 13.75 17.77 -2.13
CA MET A 144 12.85 17.81 -0.98
C MET A 144 13.43 17.14 0.28
N GLY A 145 14.69 16.70 0.22
CA GLY A 145 15.27 15.98 1.33
C GLY A 145 14.63 14.61 1.54
N ILE A 146 14.63 14.14 2.78
CA ILE A 146 14.17 12.78 3.13
C ILE A 146 12.68 12.55 2.86
N VAL A 147 11.87 13.60 2.90
CA VAL A 147 10.45 13.56 2.54
C VAL A 147 10.28 13.19 1.06
N GLY A 148 11.24 13.58 0.20
CA GLY A 148 11.27 13.21 -1.21
C GLY A 148 11.26 11.71 -1.46
N ALA A 149 11.87 10.91 -0.58
CA ALA A 149 11.81 9.45 -0.66
C ALA A 149 10.39 8.90 -0.42
N ALA A 150 9.67 9.47 0.54
CA ALA A 150 8.27 9.10 0.79
C ALA A 150 7.37 9.51 -0.38
N VAL A 151 7.56 10.70 -0.94
CA VAL A 151 6.81 11.19 -2.11
C VAL A 151 7.06 10.32 -3.33
N SER A 152 8.32 9.92 -3.61
CA SER A 152 8.62 9.02 -4.74
C SER A 152 7.92 7.68 -4.59
N THR A 153 7.94 7.10 -3.40
CA THR A 153 7.23 5.84 -3.10
C THR A 153 5.71 6.00 -3.30
N ALA A 154 5.14 7.11 -2.83
CA ALA A 154 3.73 7.41 -3.03
C ALA A 154 3.36 7.52 -4.51
N ILE A 155 4.16 8.24 -5.31
CA ILE A 155 3.96 8.36 -6.76
C ILE A 155 4.05 6.99 -7.45
N ALA A 156 5.08 6.19 -7.13
CA ALA A 156 5.26 4.86 -7.69
C ALA A 156 4.06 3.95 -7.40
N MET A 157 3.49 4.04 -6.20
CA MET A 157 2.31 3.28 -5.82
C MET A 157 1.04 3.72 -6.54
N VAL A 158 0.81 5.02 -6.67
CA VAL A 158 -0.34 5.53 -7.41
C VAL A 158 -0.27 5.10 -8.88
N ILE A 159 0.89 5.20 -9.51
CA ILE A 159 1.05 4.78 -10.92
C ILE A 159 0.92 3.26 -11.05
N GLY A 160 1.61 2.49 -10.18
CA GLY A 160 1.64 1.04 -10.26
C GLY A 160 0.31 0.39 -9.94
N ASN A 161 -0.22 0.67 -8.77
CA ASN A 161 -1.44 0.02 -8.28
C ASN A 161 -2.70 0.79 -8.68
N GLY A 162 -2.65 2.14 -8.65
CA GLY A 162 -3.79 2.97 -8.99
C GLY A 162 -4.16 2.90 -10.48
N PHE A 163 -3.19 3.02 -11.38
CA PHE A 163 -3.46 3.03 -12.82
C PHE A 163 -3.22 1.70 -13.50
N CYS A 164 -2.00 1.15 -13.45
CA CYS A 164 -1.65 -0.01 -14.24
C CYS A 164 -2.38 -1.28 -13.78
N MET A 165 -2.52 -1.51 -12.47
CA MET A 165 -3.24 -2.68 -11.97
C MET A 165 -4.75 -2.56 -12.14
N ASN A 166 -5.31 -1.37 -11.92
CA ASN A 166 -6.73 -1.16 -12.10
C ASN A 166 -7.15 -1.36 -13.55
N TRP A 167 -6.34 -0.87 -14.51
CA TRP A 167 -6.56 -1.13 -15.93
C TRP A 167 -6.50 -2.62 -16.25
N TYR A 168 -5.52 -3.36 -15.71
CA TYR A 168 -5.42 -4.80 -15.91
C TYR A 168 -6.63 -5.56 -15.35
N TYR A 169 -7.11 -5.20 -14.15
CA TYR A 169 -8.30 -5.82 -13.56
C TYR A 169 -9.55 -5.57 -14.41
N SER A 170 -9.71 -4.37 -14.99
CA SER A 170 -10.87 -4.05 -15.80
C SER A 170 -10.90 -4.76 -17.16
N GLU A 171 -9.75 -5.21 -17.69
CA GLU A 171 -9.67 -5.91 -18.97
C GLU A 171 -9.67 -7.43 -18.87
N LYS A 172 -9.20 -7.99 -17.76
CA LYS A 172 -8.89 -9.42 -17.63
C LYS A 172 -9.69 -10.15 -16.54
N LEU A 173 -10.31 -9.43 -15.62
CA LEU A 173 -11.17 -9.95 -14.55
C LEU A 173 -12.59 -9.39 -14.66
#